data_2f8b86569d791f8f7758eb14e41a0050
#
_entry.id   2f8b86569d791f8f7758eb14e41a0050
#
_cell.length_a   1.000
_cell.length_b   1.000
_cell.length_c   1.000
_cell.angle_alpha   90.00
_cell.angle_beta   90.00
_cell.angle_gamma   90.00
#
_symmetry.space_group_name_H-M   'P 1'
#
loop_
_entity.id
_entity.type
_entity.pdbx_description
1 polymer ?
#
loop_
_entity_poly.entity_id
_entity_poly.type
_entity_poly.pdbx_seq_one_letter_code
_entity_poly.pdbx_strand_id
1 'polypeptide(L)'
;MKILALEFSAAERTAAIVSQEAGAAAIMLREARESGSRTIHAFRMIESVLNEAGIKREEIDQVALGLGPGSYTGIRASIALAQGWQLARGTPCQGISSVDCIAEDARAAGLLGNIAIVIDAQRNEFCVGRFAISAESVRQTEPLRLVDPATVRQLEDQGFLLVGPEINRTFPAAREIFPRAGTLGRLALVRQHLSAAEELEPIYLRETTFVKAPPPRRLTI
;
A
#
# COMPACT_ATOMS: atom_id res chain seq x y z
N MET A 1 -20.42 -1.12 -8.94
CA MET A 1 -19.06 -1.67 -8.94
C MET A 1 -18.65 -2.02 -7.51
N LYS A 2 -18.19 -3.24 -7.27
CA LYS A 2 -17.81 -3.79 -5.97
C LYS A 2 -16.34 -4.18 -5.98
N ILE A 3 -15.51 -3.51 -5.20
CA ILE A 3 -14.07 -3.68 -5.14
C ILE A 3 -13.67 -4.32 -3.83
N LEU A 4 -12.92 -5.42 -3.88
CA LEU A 4 -12.15 -5.93 -2.76
C LEU A 4 -10.77 -5.26 -2.78
N ALA A 5 -10.44 -4.48 -1.76
CA ALA A 5 -9.16 -3.83 -1.62
C ALA A 5 -8.32 -4.49 -0.54
N LEU A 6 -7.01 -4.70 -0.80
CA LEU A 6 -6.05 -5.33 0.10
C LEU A 6 -4.81 -4.45 0.24
N GLU A 7 -4.55 -3.96 1.46
CA GLU A 7 -3.37 -3.16 1.76
C GLU A 7 -2.56 -3.81 2.89
N PHE A 8 -1.46 -4.47 2.52
CA PHE A 8 -0.62 -5.24 3.44
C PHE A 8 0.84 -4.78 3.45
N SER A 9 1.11 -3.59 2.91
CA SER A 9 2.48 -3.07 2.81
C SER A 9 3.07 -2.56 4.12
N ALA A 10 2.28 -2.41 5.17
CA ALA A 10 2.70 -1.88 6.47
C ALA A 10 2.43 -2.87 7.62
N ALA A 11 2.82 -2.51 8.85
CA ALA A 11 2.56 -3.29 10.05
C ALA A 11 1.07 -3.35 10.41
N GLU A 12 0.32 -2.28 10.14
CA GLU A 12 -1.14 -2.30 10.12
C GLU A 12 -1.59 -2.76 8.72
N ARG A 13 -2.28 -3.90 8.68
CA ARG A 13 -2.83 -4.49 7.45
C ARG A 13 -4.31 -4.26 7.39
N THR A 14 -4.82 -3.93 6.22
CA THR A 14 -6.24 -3.65 6.03
C THR A 14 -6.79 -4.37 4.81
N ALA A 15 -8.04 -4.83 4.94
CA ALA A 15 -8.86 -5.30 3.82
C ALA A 15 -10.17 -4.54 3.81
N ALA A 16 -10.69 -4.18 2.65
CA ALA A 16 -11.93 -3.43 2.56
C ALA A 16 -12.80 -3.88 1.38
N ILE A 17 -14.11 -3.76 1.56
CA ILE A 17 -15.07 -3.71 0.46
C ILE A 17 -15.43 -2.25 0.22
N VAL A 18 -15.20 -1.79 -1.00
CA VAL A 18 -15.62 -0.47 -1.47
C VAL A 18 -16.60 -0.69 -2.60
N SER A 19 -17.82 -0.19 -2.47
CA SER A 19 -18.80 -0.31 -3.54
C SER A 19 -19.50 1.00 -3.82
N GLN A 20 -19.80 1.20 -5.11
CA GLN A 20 -20.56 2.34 -5.60
C GLN A 20 -21.58 1.84 -6.62
N GLU A 21 -22.83 2.17 -6.42
CA GLU A 21 -23.88 1.92 -7.39
C GLU A 21 -23.75 2.86 -8.59
N ALA A 22 -24.17 2.41 -9.75
CA ALA A 22 -24.14 3.23 -10.96
C ALA A 22 -24.97 4.50 -10.77
N GLY A 23 -24.34 5.66 -10.96
CA GLY A 23 -24.98 6.96 -10.81
C GLY A 23 -25.14 7.44 -9.35
N ALA A 24 -24.76 6.66 -8.34
CA ALA A 24 -24.80 7.08 -6.96
C ALA A 24 -23.55 7.89 -6.56
N ALA A 25 -23.75 8.98 -5.82
CA ALA A 25 -22.65 9.74 -5.22
C ALA A 25 -22.08 9.04 -3.97
N ALA A 26 -22.88 8.23 -3.29
CA ALA A 26 -22.50 7.55 -2.06
C ALA A 26 -21.64 6.30 -2.34
N ILE A 27 -20.57 6.15 -1.56
CA ILE A 27 -19.71 4.98 -1.55
C ILE A 27 -19.94 4.21 -0.26
N MET A 28 -20.26 2.92 -0.37
CA MET A 28 -20.27 2.01 0.77
C MET A 28 -18.85 1.55 1.05
N LEU A 29 -18.44 1.60 2.30
CA LEU A 29 -17.13 1.12 2.77
C LEU A 29 -17.30 0.21 3.99
N ARG A 30 -16.68 -0.96 3.95
CA ARG A 30 -16.43 -1.82 5.13
C ARG A 30 -14.95 -2.17 5.14
N GLU A 31 -14.31 -2.03 6.29
CA GLU A 31 -12.87 -2.22 6.41
C GLU A 31 -12.54 -2.99 7.69
N ALA A 32 -11.75 -4.05 7.54
CA ALA A 32 -11.14 -4.80 8.63
C ALA A 32 -9.67 -4.44 8.76
N ARG A 33 -9.16 -4.42 10.00
CA ARG A 33 -7.76 -4.11 10.32
C ARG A 33 -7.14 -5.19 11.18
N GLU A 34 -5.87 -5.43 10.96
CA GLU A 34 -5.04 -6.29 11.78
C GLU A 34 -3.68 -5.63 12.00
N SER A 35 -3.25 -5.55 13.25
CA SER A 35 -1.94 -5.03 13.65
C SER A 35 -1.25 -5.94 14.65
N GLY A 36 0.09 -5.86 14.74
CA GLY A 36 0.87 -6.55 15.77
C GLY A 36 1.07 -8.05 15.55
N SER A 37 0.47 -8.69 14.54
CA SER A 37 0.66 -10.11 14.23
C SER A 37 1.82 -10.33 13.25
N ARG A 38 2.63 -11.38 13.49
CA ARG A 38 3.61 -11.87 12.51
C ARG A 38 2.95 -12.64 11.36
N THR A 39 1.77 -13.20 11.61
CA THR A 39 0.99 -13.98 10.64
C THR A 39 -0.04 -13.08 9.98
N ILE A 40 -0.22 -13.22 8.68
CA ILE A 40 -1.26 -12.51 7.92
C ILE A 40 -2.51 -13.39 7.90
N HIS A 41 -3.59 -12.93 8.55
CA HIS A 41 -4.88 -13.63 8.53
C HIS A 41 -5.79 -13.10 7.41
N ALA A 42 -5.24 -13.00 6.21
CA ALA A 42 -5.89 -12.36 5.05
C ALA A 42 -7.29 -12.91 4.76
N PHE A 43 -7.47 -14.23 4.78
CA PHE A 43 -8.78 -14.84 4.52
C PHE A 43 -9.82 -14.45 5.56
N ARG A 44 -9.43 -14.40 6.84
CA ARG A 44 -10.33 -13.93 7.91
C ARG A 44 -10.76 -12.48 7.70
N MET A 45 -9.81 -11.61 7.33
CA MET A 45 -10.10 -10.19 7.05
C MET A 45 -11.04 -10.06 5.85
N ILE A 46 -10.80 -10.81 4.77
CA ILE A 46 -11.65 -10.81 3.57
C ILE A 46 -13.06 -11.31 3.92
N GLU A 47 -13.18 -12.41 4.67
CA GLU A 47 -14.48 -12.93 5.10
C GLU A 47 -15.24 -11.95 5.99
N SER A 48 -14.55 -11.29 6.92
CA SER A 48 -15.15 -10.26 7.78
C SER A 48 -15.77 -9.15 6.95
N VAL A 49 -15.00 -8.54 6.04
CA VAL A 49 -15.50 -7.38 5.25
C VAL A 49 -16.59 -7.77 4.26
N LEU A 50 -16.55 -8.98 3.69
CA LEU A 50 -17.62 -9.51 2.84
C LEU A 50 -18.93 -9.67 3.62
N ASN A 51 -18.85 -10.30 4.80
CA ASN A 51 -20.01 -10.52 5.68
C ASN A 51 -20.60 -9.18 6.14
N GLU A 52 -19.76 -8.25 6.60
CA GLU A 52 -20.19 -6.91 7.04
C GLU A 52 -20.82 -6.07 5.91
N ALA A 53 -20.36 -6.30 4.67
CA ALA A 53 -20.91 -5.65 3.50
C ALA A 53 -22.18 -6.33 2.96
N GLY A 54 -22.47 -7.57 3.40
CA GLY A 54 -23.54 -8.39 2.83
C GLY A 54 -23.28 -8.78 1.37
N ILE A 55 -22.00 -8.87 0.96
CA ILE A 55 -21.58 -9.15 -0.43
C ILE A 55 -20.96 -10.54 -0.49
N LYS A 56 -21.34 -11.31 -1.50
CA LYS A 56 -20.74 -12.61 -1.77
C LYS A 56 -19.44 -12.45 -2.57
N ARG A 57 -18.54 -13.43 -2.47
CA ARG A 57 -17.28 -13.45 -3.23
C ARG A 57 -17.50 -13.34 -4.74
N GLU A 58 -18.59 -13.92 -5.21
CA GLU A 58 -19.01 -13.95 -6.61
C GLU A 58 -19.43 -12.58 -7.15
N GLU A 59 -19.72 -11.66 -6.29
CA GLU A 59 -20.19 -10.32 -6.63
C GLU A 59 -19.05 -9.29 -6.70
N ILE A 60 -17.80 -9.70 -6.44
CA ILE A 60 -16.64 -8.83 -6.57
C ILE A 60 -16.31 -8.61 -8.04
N ASP A 61 -16.39 -7.35 -8.46
CA ASP A 61 -16.10 -6.91 -9.82
C ASP A 61 -14.60 -6.71 -10.07
N GLN A 62 -13.84 -6.36 -9.02
CA GLN A 62 -12.42 -6.00 -9.12
C GLN A 62 -11.68 -6.25 -7.80
N VAL A 63 -10.40 -6.64 -7.88
CA VAL A 63 -9.48 -6.66 -6.74
C VAL A 63 -8.46 -5.54 -6.88
N ALA A 64 -8.39 -4.64 -5.88
CA ALA A 64 -7.37 -3.60 -5.79
C ALA A 64 -6.34 -3.97 -4.73
N LEU A 65 -5.05 -3.73 -4.99
CA LEU A 65 -3.99 -4.07 -4.04
C LEU A 65 -2.90 -3.01 -3.97
N GLY A 66 -2.39 -2.81 -2.75
CA GLY A 66 -1.23 -1.97 -2.48
C GLY A 66 0.05 -2.67 -2.94
N LEU A 67 0.79 -2.01 -3.85
CA LEU A 67 2.06 -2.51 -4.38
C LEU A 67 3.27 -2.06 -3.56
N GLY A 68 3.05 -1.39 -2.44
CA GLY A 68 4.12 -0.81 -1.62
C GLY A 68 4.60 0.54 -2.14
N PRO A 69 5.82 0.94 -1.79
CA PRO A 69 6.86 0.19 -1.06
C PRO A 69 6.47 -0.15 0.38
N GLY A 70 7.15 -1.16 0.96
CA GLY A 70 6.92 -1.58 2.34
C GLY A 70 7.21 -3.06 2.59
N SER A 71 6.36 -3.72 3.38
CA SER A 71 6.50 -5.12 3.77
C SER A 71 6.53 -6.07 2.57
N TYR A 72 7.70 -6.64 2.29
CA TYR A 72 7.92 -7.60 1.21
C TYR A 72 6.94 -8.79 1.25
N THR A 73 6.76 -9.38 2.43
CA THR A 73 5.86 -10.53 2.62
C THR A 73 4.40 -10.12 2.45
N GLY A 74 4.01 -8.96 2.99
CA GLY A 74 2.64 -8.47 2.91
C GLY A 74 2.20 -8.18 1.49
N ILE A 75 3.02 -7.45 0.73
CA ILE A 75 2.72 -7.10 -0.66
C ILE A 75 2.61 -8.36 -1.54
N ARG A 76 3.52 -9.30 -1.38
CA ARG A 76 3.46 -10.57 -2.14
C ARG A 76 2.25 -11.43 -1.77
N ALA A 77 1.84 -11.41 -0.50
CA ALA A 77 0.63 -12.10 -0.08
C ALA A 77 -0.63 -11.51 -0.74
N SER A 78 -0.74 -10.17 -0.83
CA SER A 78 -1.86 -9.54 -1.53
C SER A 78 -1.86 -9.84 -3.03
N ILE A 79 -0.69 -9.83 -3.69
CA ILE A 79 -0.55 -10.21 -5.11
C ILE A 79 -0.97 -11.67 -5.34
N ALA A 80 -0.49 -12.60 -4.51
CA ALA A 80 -0.85 -14.02 -4.62
C ALA A 80 -2.36 -14.26 -4.43
N LEU A 81 -3.01 -13.52 -3.53
CA LEU A 81 -4.45 -13.55 -3.35
C LEU A 81 -5.19 -13.04 -4.59
N ALA A 82 -4.73 -11.93 -5.19
CA ALA A 82 -5.31 -11.38 -6.41
C ALA A 82 -5.15 -12.34 -7.60
N GLN A 83 -3.98 -12.97 -7.75
CA GLN A 83 -3.72 -14.00 -8.77
C GLN A 83 -4.66 -15.21 -8.59
N GLY A 84 -4.82 -15.69 -7.36
CA GLY A 84 -5.78 -16.76 -7.06
C GLY A 84 -7.22 -16.37 -7.38
N TRP A 85 -7.59 -15.12 -7.11
CA TRP A 85 -8.93 -14.60 -7.42
C TRP A 85 -9.17 -14.49 -8.92
N GLN A 86 -8.21 -13.95 -9.65
CA GLN A 86 -8.27 -13.88 -11.12
C GLN A 86 -8.31 -15.27 -11.76
N LEU A 87 -7.47 -16.20 -11.31
CA LEU A 87 -7.46 -17.57 -11.82
C LEU A 87 -8.80 -18.28 -11.63
N ALA A 88 -9.42 -18.10 -10.46
CA ALA A 88 -10.67 -18.78 -10.12
C ALA A 88 -11.90 -18.14 -10.80
N ARG A 89 -11.88 -16.84 -11.11
CA ARG A 89 -13.07 -16.09 -11.47
C ARG A 89 -12.90 -15.12 -12.65
N GLY A 90 -11.69 -14.93 -13.16
CA GLY A 90 -11.41 -13.94 -14.19
C GLY A 90 -11.52 -12.48 -13.69
N THR A 91 -11.61 -12.25 -12.35
CA THR A 91 -11.79 -10.91 -11.79
C THR A 91 -10.57 -10.04 -12.08
N PRO A 92 -10.73 -8.86 -12.70
CA PRO A 92 -9.61 -7.99 -13.02
C PRO A 92 -8.97 -7.42 -11.74
N CYS A 93 -7.69 -7.11 -11.85
CA CYS A 93 -6.89 -6.59 -10.74
C CYS A 93 -6.38 -5.19 -11.03
N GLN A 94 -6.11 -4.43 -9.96
CA GLN A 94 -5.48 -3.12 -10.05
C GLN A 94 -4.45 -2.94 -8.95
N GLY A 95 -3.20 -2.68 -9.35
CA GLY A 95 -2.15 -2.32 -8.42
C GLY A 95 -2.05 -0.80 -8.25
N ILE A 96 -1.93 -0.34 -7.01
CA ILE A 96 -1.80 1.08 -6.66
C ILE A 96 -0.64 1.23 -5.69
N SER A 97 0.13 2.31 -5.82
CA SER A 97 1.20 2.62 -4.86
C SER A 97 0.62 2.88 -3.46
N SER A 98 1.15 2.22 -2.45
CA SER A 98 0.75 2.46 -1.05
C SER A 98 1.09 3.89 -0.59
N VAL A 99 2.07 4.53 -1.24
CA VAL A 99 2.41 5.93 -1.00
C VAL A 99 1.28 6.87 -1.42
N ASP A 100 0.58 6.55 -2.52
CA ASP A 100 -0.59 7.32 -2.96
C ASP A 100 -1.74 7.22 -1.94
N CYS A 101 -1.91 6.05 -1.31
CA CYS A 101 -2.89 5.89 -0.24
C CYS A 101 -2.53 6.75 0.97
N ILE A 102 -1.26 6.74 1.41
CA ILE A 102 -0.79 7.58 2.51
C ILE A 102 -1.00 9.07 2.19
N ALA A 103 -0.73 9.50 0.96
CA ALA A 103 -0.91 10.89 0.54
C ALA A 103 -2.38 11.33 0.61
N GLU A 104 -3.31 10.49 0.16
CA GLU A 104 -4.74 10.76 0.25
C GLU A 104 -5.25 10.71 1.70
N ASP A 105 -4.73 9.78 2.52
CA ASP A 105 -5.07 9.71 3.94
C ASP A 105 -4.52 10.93 4.71
N ALA A 106 -3.33 11.44 4.35
CA ALA A 106 -2.79 12.69 4.88
C ALA A 106 -3.68 13.89 4.51
N ARG A 107 -4.15 13.99 3.26
CA ARG A 107 -5.11 15.01 2.83
C ARG A 107 -6.41 14.92 3.62
N ALA A 108 -6.96 13.72 3.78
CA ALA A 108 -8.20 13.50 4.53
C ALA A 108 -8.05 13.84 6.03
N ALA A 109 -6.83 13.71 6.58
CA ALA A 109 -6.49 14.14 7.94
C ALA A 109 -6.22 15.65 8.06
N GLY A 110 -6.34 16.42 6.98
CA GLY A 110 -6.10 17.87 6.95
C GLY A 110 -4.61 18.26 6.95
N LEU A 111 -3.72 17.33 6.65
CA LEU A 111 -2.29 17.62 6.50
C LEU A 111 -2.06 18.16 5.09
N LEU A 112 -1.84 19.48 5.01
CA LEU A 112 -1.72 20.20 3.75
C LEU A 112 -0.31 20.81 3.60
N GLY A 113 0.06 21.15 2.37
CA GLY A 113 1.35 21.78 2.03
C GLY A 113 2.35 20.79 1.44
N ASN A 114 3.64 21.03 1.70
CA ASN A 114 4.72 20.17 1.24
C ASN A 114 4.89 18.99 2.20
N ILE A 115 4.60 17.79 1.72
CA ILE A 115 4.66 16.55 2.51
C ILE A 115 5.69 15.60 1.91
N ALA A 116 6.55 15.06 2.75
CA ALA A 116 7.43 13.97 2.40
C ALA A 116 6.89 12.67 3.03
N ILE A 117 6.45 11.73 2.17
CA ILE A 117 6.04 10.41 2.63
C ILE A 117 7.29 9.56 2.75
N VAL A 118 7.52 9.03 3.96
CA VAL A 118 8.75 8.34 4.34
C VAL A 118 8.40 6.94 4.82
N ILE A 119 8.99 5.92 4.22
CA ILE A 119 8.79 4.51 4.57
C ILE A 119 10.15 3.89 4.86
N ASP A 120 10.27 3.18 5.97
CA ASP A 120 11.51 2.46 6.32
C ASP A 120 11.79 1.37 5.28
N ALA A 121 12.90 1.51 4.56
CA ALA A 121 13.37 0.55 3.56
C ALA A 121 14.38 -0.44 4.14
N GLN A 122 14.56 -0.45 5.47
CA GLN A 122 15.57 -1.23 6.18
C GLN A 122 17.01 -0.82 5.84
N ARG A 123 17.98 -1.35 6.59
CA ARG A 123 19.42 -1.08 6.39
C ARG A 123 19.80 0.39 6.47
N ASN A 124 19.11 1.16 7.33
CA ASN A 124 19.31 2.59 7.52
C ASN A 124 19.06 3.41 6.23
N GLU A 125 18.10 2.97 5.41
CA GLU A 125 17.62 3.68 4.23
C GLU A 125 16.11 3.88 4.31
N PHE A 126 15.62 4.94 3.69
CA PHE A 126 14.21 5.28 3.62
C PHE A 126 13.76 5.46 2.18
N CYS A 127 12.58 4.95 1.86
CA CYS A 127 11.90 5.31 0.64
C CYS A 127 11.16 6.63 0.86
N VAL A 128 11.44 7.63 0.02
CA VAL A 128 10.83 8.96 0.12
C VAL A 128 10.16 9.36 -1.17
N GLY A 129 8.90 9.80 -1.08
CA GLY A 129 8.17 10.50 -2.13
C GLY A 129 7.75 11.89 -1.65
N ARG A 130 7.88 12.90 -2.51
CA ARG A 130 7.46 14.26 -2.19
C ARG A 130 6.13 14.61 -2.84
N PHE A 131 5.28 15.28 -2.07
CA PHE A 131 3.93 15.64 -2.48
C PHE A 131 3.63 17.09 -2.14
N ALA A 132 2.87 17.74 -3.01
CA ALA A 132 2.15 18.95 -2.70
C ALA A 132 0.67 18.58 -2.51
N ILE A 133 0.16 18.79 -1.30
CA ILE A 133 -1.20 18.42 -0.92
C ILE A 133 -2.01 19.67 -0.61
N SER A 134 -3.14 19.84 -1.30
CA SER A 134 -4.15 20.86 -1.00
C SER A 134 -5.45 20.20 -0.52
N ALA A 135 -6.45 20.98 -0.14
CA ALA A 135 -7.76 20.46 0.21
C ALA A 135 -8.41 19.69 -0.96
N GLU A 136 -8.14 20.12 -2.20
CA GLU A 136 -8.78 19.61 -3.43
C GLU A 136 -7.95 18.55 -4.15
N SER A 137 -6.61 18.51 -3.93
CA SER A 137 -5.72 17.69 -4.75
C SER A 137 -4.49 17.17 -4.02
N VAL A 138 -4.04 16.01 -4.48
CA VAL A 138 -2.76 15.40 -4.13
C VAL A 138 -1.92 15.30 -5.40
N ARG A 139 -0.74 15.89 -5.38
CA ARG A 139 0.17 15.86 -6.52
C ARG A 139 1.56 15.43 -6.08
N GLN A 140 2.05 14.33 -6.63
CA GLN A 140 3.44 13.94 -6.46
C GLN A 140 4.35 14.93 -7.19
N THR A 141 5.33 15.49 -6.49
CA THR A 141 6.28 16.49 -7.03
C THR A 141 7.62 15.87 -7.40
N GLU A 142 8.01 14.79 -6.74
CA GLU A 142 9.19 14.00 -7.06
C GLU A 142 8.89 12.51 -6.97
N PRO A 143 9.51 11.69 -7.84
CA PRO A 143 9.34 10.24 -7.81
C PRO A 143 9.92 9.64 -6.52
N LEU A 144 9.46 8.43 -6.20
CA LEU A 144 10.00 7.65 -5.10
C LEU A 144 11.49 7.35 -5.29
N ARG A 145 12.27 7.53 -4.23
CA ARG A 145 13.70 7.20 -4.23
C ARG A 145 14.16 6.70 -2.86
N LEU A 146 15.22 5.92 -2.84
CA LEU A 146 15.92 5.56 -1.62
C LEU A 146 16.86 6.70 -1.20
N VAL A 147 16.84 7.03 0.08
CA VAL A 147 17.68 8.06 0.69
C VAL A 147 18.17 7.62 2.05
N ASP A 148 19.23 8.25 2.53
CA ASP A 148 19.74 8.08 3.89
C ASP A 148 18.97 8.94 4.92
N PRO A 149 19.13 8.70 6.24
CA PRO A 149 18.44 9.46 7.27
C PRO A 149 18.81 10.96 7.29
N ALA A 150 20.02 11.33 6.84
CA ALA A 150 20.44 12.72 6.80
C ALA A 150 19.64 13.50 5.76
N THR A 151 19.40 12.90 4.61
CA THR A 151 18.52 13.46 3.56
C THR A 151 17.08 13.64 4.06
N VAL A 152 16.55 12.70 4.86
CA VAL A 152 15.20 12.85 5.44
C VAL A 152 15.16 14.04 6.40
N ARG A 153 16.18 14.22 7.27
CA ARG A 153 16.26 15.39 8.15
C ARG A 153 16.36 16.71 7.40
N GLN A 154 17.11 16.73 6.30
CA GLN A 154 17.19 17.92 5.44
C GLN A 154 15.82 18.31 4.86
N LEU A 155 14.94 17.36 4.57
CA LEU A 155 13.56 17.66 4.14
C LEU A 155 12.75 18.30 5.25
N GLU A 156 12.90 17.81 6.49
CA GLU A 156 12.27 18.40 7.66
C GLU A 156 12.75 19.84 7.88
N ASP A 157 14.08 20.09 7.79
CA ASP A 157 14.69 21.43 7.88
C ASP A 157 14.21 22.37 6.74
N GLN A 158 13.87 21.82 5.57
CA GLN A 158 13.29 22.55 4.43
C GLN A 158 11.79 22.83 4.59
N GLY A 159 11.19 22.42 5.71
CA GLY A 159 9.78 22.65 6.00
C GLY A 159 8.81 21.60 5.44
N PHE A 160 9.30 20.45 5.00
CA PHE A 160 8.42 19.34 4.68
C PHE A 160 7.87 18.70 5.95
N LEU A 161 6.56 18.45 5.99
CA LEU A 161 5.98 17.58 7.00
C LEU A 161 6.29 16.12 6.64
N LEU A 162 6.98 15.41 7.52
CA LEU A 162 7.25 13.98 7.35
C LEU A 162 6.02 13.15 7.74
N VAL A 163 5.62 12.22 6.89
CA VAL A 163 4.44 11.37 7.10
C VAL A 163 4.78 9.93 6.68
N GLY A 164 4.32 8.95 7.45
CA GLY A 164 4.49 7.55 7.06
C GLY A 164 4.18 6.56 8.19
N PRO A 165 4.17 5.25 7.89
CA PRO A 165 3.94 4.22 8.89
C PRO A 165 5.13 4.10 9.84
N GLU A 166 4.87 4.10 11.13
CA GLU A 166 5.86 3.96 12.23
C GLU A 166 7.06 4.91 12.19
N ILE A 167 7.02 5.93 11.32
CA ILE A 167 8.16 6.81 11.04
C ILE A 167 8.51 7.74 12.22
N ASN A 168 7.55 8.02 13.09
CA ASN A 168 7.72 8.79 14.32
C ASN A 168 8.68 8.14 15.31
N ARG A 169 8.99 6.84 15.16
CA ARG A 169 10.03 6.14 15.95
C ARG A 169 11.44 6.65 15.64
N THR A 170 11.68 7.07 14.39
CA THR A 170 12.99 7.56 13.94
C THR A 170 13.03 9.10 13.84
N PHE A 171 11.91 9.71 13.47
CA PHE A 171 11.73 11.16 13.32
C PHE A 171 10.55 11.61 14.20
N PRO A 172 10.79 12.03 15.45
CA PRO A 172 9.73 12.24 16.45
C PRO A 172 8.68 13.29 16.07
N ALA A 173 9.01 14.27 15.22
CA ALA A 173 8.06 15.28 14.73
C ALA A 173 7.19 14.77 13.56
N ALA A 174 7.52 13.63 12.97
CA ALA A 174 6.76 13.05 11.88
C ALA A 174 5.37 12.59 12.31
N ARG A 175 4.43 12.60 11.37
CA ARG A 175 3.07 12.10 11.57
C ARG A 175 2.94 10.65 11.11
N GLU A 176 2.46 9.82 12.01
CA GLU A 176 2.19 8.42 11.69
C GLU A 176 0.89 8.29 10.90
N ILE A 177 0.98 7.75 9.69
CA ILE A 177 -0.17 7.40 8.85
C ILE A 177 0.15 6.07 8.17
N PHE A 178 -0.74 5.10 8.34
CA PHE A 178 -0.69 3.82 7.65
C PHE A 178 -1.54 3.89 6.37
N PRO A 179 -1.09 3.27 5.27
CA PRO A 179 -1.91 3.15 4.06
C PRO A 179 -3.12 2.25 4.36
N ARG A 180 -4.30 2.59 3.81
CA ARG A 180 -5.56 1.92 4.11
C ARG A 180 -6.24 1.34 2.88
N ALA A 181 -6.79 0.13 3.04
CA ALA A 181 -7.53 -0.54 1.98
C ALA A 181 -8.79 0.25 1.54
N GLY A 182 -9.45 0.94 2.47
CA GLY A 182 -10.57 1.81 2.14
C GLY A 182 -10.19 2.94 1.18
N THR A 183 -9.04 3.58 1.40
CA THR A 183 -8.50 4.61 0.51
C THR A 183 -8.02 4.02 -0.80
N LEU A 184 -7.35 2.87 -0.76
CA LEU A 184 -6.97 2.10 -1.95
C LEU A 184 -8.17 1.80 -2.86
N GLY A 185 -9.27 1.30 -2.28
CA GLY A 185 -10.48 1.00 -3.03
C GLY A 185 -11.14 2.24 -3.64
N ARG A 186 -11.12 3.40 -2.94
CA ARG A 186 -11.59 4.67 -3.51
C ARG A 186 -10.72 5.13 -4.67
N LEU A 187 -9.41 5.03 -4.56
CA LEU A 187 -8.49 5.32 -5.65
C LEU A 187 -8.73 4.41 -6.86
N ALA A 188 -9.03 3.14 -6.62
CA ALA A 188 -9.33 2.18 -7.67
C ALA A 188 -10.64 2.52 -8.42
N LEU A 189 -11.66 3.02 -7.72
CA LEU A 189 -12.91 3.50 -8.36
C LEU A 189 -12.66 4.63 -9.36
N VAL A 190 -11.70 5.53 -9.05
CA VAL A 190 -11.44 6.73 -9.87
C VAL A 190 -10.46 6.43 -10.99
N ARG A 191 -9.39 5.66 -10.72
CA ARG A 191 -8.27 5.50 -11.66
C ARG A 191 -8.52 4.48 -12.77
N GLN A 192 -9.36 3.48 -12.55
CA GLN A 192 -9.78 2.42 -13.51
C GLN A 192 -8.63 1.82 -14.36
N HIS A 193 -7.43 1.68 -13.78
CA HIS A 193 -6.26 1.13 -14.47
C HIS A 193 -6.17 -0.37 -14.15
N LEU A 194 -6.77 -1.19 -15.01
CA LEU A 194 -6.80 -2.64 -14.83
C LEU A 194 -5.55 -3.27 -15.44
N SER A 195 -5.01 -4.27 -14.74
CA SER A 195 -3.88 -5.09 -15.19
C SER A 195 -4.21 -6.57 -15.02
N ALA A 196 -3.53 -7.43 -15.77
CA ALA A 196 -3.53 -8.84 -15.43
C ALA A 196 -2.78 -9.04 -14.11
N ALA A 197 -3.24 -9.97 -13.26
CA ALA A 197 -2.62 -10.16 -11.95
C ALA A 197 -1.17 -10.67 -12.05
N GLU A 198 -0.82 -11.35 -13.16
CA GLU A 198 0.53 -11.79 -13.47
C GLU A 198 1.50 -10.62 -13.73
N GLU A 199 0.98 -9.48 -14.17
CA GLU A 199 1.75 -8.26 -14.45
C GLU A 199 1.97 -7.39 -13.20
N LEU A 200 1.32 -7.73 -12.08
CA LEU A 200 1.43 -6.95 -10.85
C LEU A 200 2.74 -7.29 -10.13
N GLU A 201 3.61 -6.31 -10.03
CA GLU A 201 4.88 -6.42 -9.33
C GLU A 201 4.95 -5.43 -8.15
N PRO A 202 5.58 -5.84 -7.02
CA PRO A 202 5.87 -4.91 -5.94
C PRO A 202 6.75 -3.75 -6.42
N ILE A 203 6.54 -2.56 -5.88
CA ILE A 203 7.41 -1.41 -6.13
C ILE A 203 8.74 -1.63 -5.39
N TYR A 204 9.75 -2.09 -6.12
CA TYR A 204 11.11 -2.26 -5.63
C TYR A 204 11.97 -1.08 -6.06
N LEU A 205 12.53 -0.36 -5.07
CA LEU A 205 13.44 0.76 -5.33
C LEU A 205 14.91 0.37 -5.22
N ARG A 206 15.18 -0.79 -4.61
CA ARG A 206 16.53 -1.31 -4.50
C ARG A 206 16.80 -2.27 -5.63
N GLU A 207 17.89 -2.02 -6.36
CA GLU A 207 18.39 -2.98 -7.35
C GLU A 207 18.75 -4.31 -6.66
N THR A 208 18.31 -5.42 -7.24
CA THR A 208 18.66 -6.75 -6.75
C THR A 208 20.08 -7.06 -7.13
N THR A 209 21.03 -6.83 -6.23
CA THR A 209 22.41 -7.34 -6.39
C THR A 209 22.42 -8.80 -5.96
N PHE A 210 22.52 -9.71 -6.93
CA PHE A 210 22.75 -11.12 -6.64
C PHE A 210 24.19 -11.33 -6.19
N VAL A 211 24.40 -11.67 -4.93
CA VAL A 211 25.69 -12.19 -4.47
C VAL A 211 25.81 -13.61 -5.00
N LYS A 212 26.82 -13.87 -5.85
CA LYS A 212 27.09 -15.22 -6.36
C LYS A 212 27.30 -16.18 -5.18
N ALA A 213 26.55 -17.27 -5.17
CA ALA A 213 26.70 -18.28 -4.12
C ALA A 213 28.16 -18.72 -3.99
N PRO A 214 28.70 -18.90 -2.77
CA PRO A 214 30.02 -19.45 -2.60
C PRO A 214 30.10 -20.84 -3.24
N PRO A 215 31.26 -21.24 -3.79
CA PRO A 215 31.40 -22.54 -4.39
C PRO A 215 31.07 -23.66 -3.39
N PRO A 216 30.49 -24.77 -3.85
CA PRO A 216 30.11 -25.87 -2.95
C PRO A 216 31.35 -26.35 -2.19
N ARG A 217 31.21 -26.56 -0.88
CA ARG A 217 32.26 -27.14 -0.05
C ARG A 217 32.59 -28.52 -0.60
N ARG A 218 33.86 -28.73 -1.02
CA ARG A 218 34.33 -30.08 -1.33
C ARG A 218 34.32 -30.88 -0.03
N LEU A 219 33.45 -31.86 0.04
CA LEU A 219 33.55 -32.89 1.08
C LEU A 219 34.77 -33.73 0.75
N THR A 220 35.82 -33.61 1.55
CA THR A 220 36.93 -34.56 1.55
C THR A 220 36.41 -35.83 2.22
N ILE A 221 36.32 -36.93 1.44
CA ILE A 221 36.03 -38.27 1.92
C ILE A 221 37.32 -38.84 2.48
#